data_bc9fc524f8d54bd294eddd835b13f467
#
_entry.id   bc9fc524f8d54bd294eddd835b13f467
#
_cell.length_a   1.000
_cell.length_b   1.000
_cell.length_c   1.000
_cell.angle_alpha   90.00
_cell.angle_beta   90.00
_cell.angle_gamma   90.00
#
_symmetry.space_group_name_H-M   'P 1'
#
loop_
_entity.id
_entity.type
_entity.pdbx_description
1 polymer ?
#
loop_
_entity_poly.entity_id
_entity_poly.type
_entity_poly.pdbx_seq_one_letter_code
_entity_poly.pdbx_strand_id
1 'polypeptide(L)'
;VREHFPEGLSAESLSRAPIIEFDRHDMFQQRFIGRITRVRIDPPRHFIPSSAEFAAAIELGMGWGMLPEAQSAEGIAAGRLAELTPSRSLKLPLYWQRWNLHSPVLDALSQIVEEEGKAALEA
;
A
#
# COMPACT_ATOMS: atom_id res chain seq x y z
N VAL A 1 -2.92 15.17 1.20
CA VAL A 1 -4.28 14.99 1.77
C VAL A 1 -5.07 16.27 1.63
N ARG A 2 -4.57 17.41 2.11
CA ARG A 2 -5.32 18.69 2.06
C ARG A 2 -5.69 19.12 0.64
N GLU A 3 -4.87 18.83 -0.34
CA GLU A 3 -5.09 19.19 -1.74
C GLU A 3 -6.19 18.32 -2.39
N HIS A 4 -6.13 17.00 -2.22
CA HIS A 4 -7.07 16.08 -2.84
C HIS A 4 -8.34 15.82 -2.02
N PHE A 5 -8.27 16.03 -0.71
CA PHE A 5 -9.37 15.75 0.23
C PHE A 5 -9.62 16.90 1.20
N PRO A 6 -9.91 18.12 0.71
CA PRO A 6 -10.11 19.29 1.58
C PRO A 6 -11.31 19.14 2.53
N GLU A 7 -12.32 18.44 2.08
CA GLU A 7 -13.60 18.21 2.83
C GLU A 7 -13.70 16.78 3.41
N GLY A 8 -12.57 16.03 3.39
CA GLY A 8 -12.53 14.66 3.86
C GLY A 8 -12.85 13.61 2.80
N LEU A 9 -12.99 12.35 3.24
CA LEU A 9 -13.25 11.20 2.38
C LEU A 9 -14.75 11.02 2.10
N SER A 10 -15.10 11.05 0.83
CA SER A 10 -16.42 10.75 0.32
C SER A 10 -16.34 10.07 -1.05
N ALA A 11 -17.44 9.54 -1.57
CA ALA A 11 -17.47 9.02 -2.93
C ALA A 11 -17.06 10.09 -3.96
N GLU A 12 -17.48 11.33 -3.74
CA GLU A 12 -17.18 12.44 -4.62
C GLU A 12 -15.69 12.81 -4.60
N SER A 13 -15.08 12.98 -3.41
CA SER A 13 -13.66 13.31 -3.30
C SER A 13 -12.78 12.18 -3.84
N LEU A 14 -13.13 10.92 -3.56
CA LEU A 14 -12.43 9.75 -4.10
C LEU A 14 -12.57 9.60 -5.62
N SER A 15 -13.68 10.03 -6.21
CA SER A 15 -13.86 9.97 -7.68
C SER A 15 -12.99 10.99 -8.43
N ARG A 16 -12.58 12.07 -7.78
CA ARG A 16 -11.75 13.13 -8.36
C ARG A 16 -10.26 12.99 -8.06
N ALA A 17 -9.92 12.44 -6.90
CA ALA A 17 -8.54 12.30 -6.48
C ALA A 17 -7.82 11.20 -7.27
N PRO A 18 -6.68 11.50 -7.94
CA PRO A 18 -5.92 10.48 -8.65
C PRO A 18 -5.46 9.37 -7.73
N ILE A 19 -5.51 8.13 -8.22
CA ILE A 19 -4.99 6.94 -7.54
C ILE A 19 -3.62 6.59 -8.12
N ILE A 20 -2.69 6.21 -7.26
CA ILE A 20 -1.45 5.54 -7.66
C ILE A 20 -1.68 4.03 -7.46
N GLU A 21 -1.53 3.26 -8.51
CA GLU A 21 -1.62 1.79 -8.52
C GLU A 21 -0.31 1.21 -9.06
N PHE A 22 0.08 0.04 -8.58
CA PHE A 22 1.31 -0.61 -9.03
C PHE A 22 1.16 -1.09 -10.49
N ASP A 23 0.08 -1.80 -10.74
CA ASP A 23 -0.33 -2.25 -12.07
C ASP A 23 -1.86 -2.44 -12.13
N ARG A 24 -2.34 -3.00 -13.24
CA ARG A 24 -3.79 -3.25 -13.44
C ARG A 24 -4.38 -4.34 -12.56
N HIS A 25 -3.55 -5.12 -11.88
CA HIS A 25 -3.96 -6.19 -10.96
C HIS A 25 -3.92 -5.73 -9.50
N ASP A 26 -3.40 -4.53 -9.24
CA ASP A 26 -3.40 -3.93 -7.91
C ASP A 26 -4.83 -3.58 -7.50
N MET A 27 -5.36 -4.33 -6.54
CA MET A 27 -6.74 -4.17 -6.06
C MET A 27 -6.82 -3.51 -4.67
N PHE A 28 -5.71 -3.05 -4.11
CA PHE A 28 -5.69 -2.54 -2.74
C PHE A 28 -6.47 -1.24 -2.62
N GLN A 29 -6.30 -0.32 -3.54
CA GLN A 29 -7.02 0.96 -3.57
C GLN A 29 -8.51 0.73 -3.79
N GLN A 30 -8.90 -0.21 -4.65
CA GLN A 30 -10.31 -0.57 -4.86
C GLN A 30 -10.94 -1.17 -3.59
N ARG A 31 -10.21 -2.01 -2.85
CA ARG A 31 -10.66 -2.54 -1.57
C ARG A 31 -10.84 -1.44 -0.53
N PHE A 32 -9.93 -0.46 -0.51
CA PHE A 32 -10.04 0.69 0.36
C PHE A 32 -11.28 1.54 0.01
N ILE A 33 -11.47 1.87 -1.26
CA ILE A 33 -12.66 2.60 -1.75
C ILE A 33 -13.95 1.90 -1.32
N GLY A 34 -14.03 0.57 -1.48
CA GLY A 34 -15.18 -0.23 -1.11
C GLY A 34 -15.51 -0.24 0.39
N ARG A 35 -14.56 0.17 1.25
CA ARG A 35 -14.80 0.39 2.69
C ARG A 35 -15.38 1.77 3.01
N ILE A 36 -15.17 2.74 2.12
CA ILE A 36 -15.65 4.12 2.29
C ILE A 36 -17.02 4.31 1.63
N THR A 37 -17.20 3.75 0.44
CA THR A 37 -18.44 3.91 -0.32
C THR A 37 -18.86 2.64 -1.05
N ARG A 38 -20.18 2.44 -1.20
CA ARG A 38 -20.75 1.40 -2.06
C ARG A 38 -21.04 1.89 -3.48
N VAL A 39 -20.90 3.19 -3.71
CA VAL A 39 -21.06 3.77 -5.04
C VAL A 39 -19.87 3.37 -5.90
N ARG A 40 -20.13 2.88 -7.09
CA ARG A 40 -19.05 2.59 -8.06
C ARG A 40 -18.48 3.90 -8.58
N ILE A 41 -17.19 4.09 -8.37
CA ILE A 41 -16.44 5.25 -8.85
C ILE A 41 -15.28 4.79 -9.70
N ASP A 42 -14.82 5.63 -10.61
CA ASP A 42 -13.71 5.37 -11.51
C ASP A 42 -12.77 6.60 -11.55
N PRO A 43 -11.92 6.77 -10.52
CA PRO A 43 -11.02 7.90 -10.43
C PRO A 43 -9.88 7.83 -11.47
N PRO A 44 -9.22 8.96 -11.78
CA PRO A 44 -8.00 8.96 -12.58
C PRO A 44 -6.93 8.06 -11.96
N ARG A 45 -6.13 7.39 -12.81
CA ARG A 45 -5.11 6.43 -12.36
C ARG A 45 -3.74 6.71 -12.94
N HIS A 46 -2.73 6.51 -12.12
CA HIS A 46 -1.34 6.41 -12.53
C HIS A 46 -0.83 5.01 -12.19
N PHE A 47 -0.21 4.33 -13.14
CA PHE A 47 0.41 3.03 -12.93
C PHE A 47 1.92 3.19 -12.79
N ILE A 48 2.45 2.85 -11.62
CA ILE A 48 3.88 2.99 -11.29
C ILE A 48 4.39 1.64 -10.75
N PRO A 49 4.90 0.74 -11.62
CA PRO A 49 5.31 -0.62 -11.25
C PRO A 49 6.70 -0.67 -10.61
N SER A 50 6.95 0.19 -9.66
CA SER A 50 8.19 0.25 -8.88
C SER A 50 7.88 0.80 -7.49
N SER A 51 8.26 0.06 -6.44
CA SER A 51 7.90 0.42 -5.07
C SER A 51 8.50 1.75 -4.62
N ALA A 52 9.72 2.08 -5.04
CA ALA A 52 10.37 3.32 -4.66
C ALA A 52 9.71 4.54 -5.33
N GLU A 53 9.47 4.46 -6.64
CA GLU A 53 8.82 5.51 -7.42
C GLU A 53 7.33 5.65 -7.07
N PHE A 54 6.68 4.54 -6.68
CA PHE A 54 5.30 4.56 -6.18
C PHE A 54 5.19 5.42 -4.91
N ALA A 55 6.07 5.19 -3.94
CA ALA A 55 6.11 6.00 -2.71
C ALA A 55 6.45 7.47 -3.02
N ALA A 56 7.45 7.71 -3.88
CA ALA A 56 7.85 9.05 -4.28
C ALA A 56 6.72 9.81 -4.99
N ALA A 57 5.94 9.18 -5.84
CA ALA A 57 4.81 9.79 -6.51
C ALA A 57 3.72 10.26 -5.53
N ILE A 58 3.47 9.48 -4.47
CA ILE A 58 2.53 9.87 -3.41
C ILE A 58 3.09 11.05 -2.61
N GLU A 59 4.38 11.04 -2.25
CA GLU A 59 5.03 12.16 -1.56
C GLU A 59 5.03 13.47 -2.39
N LEU A 60 5.18 13.34 -3.70
CA LEU A 60 5.09 14.48 -4.63
C LEU A 60 3.65 14.99 -4.87
N GLY A 61 2.65 14.34 -4.28
CA GLY A 61 1.26 14.78 -4.39
C GLY A 61 0.58 14.40 -5.71
N MET A 62 1.13 13.45 -6.48
CA MET A 62 0.51 13.02 -7.75
C MET A 62 -0.82 12.30 -7.53
N GLY A 63 -1.07 11.81 -6.33
CA GLY A 63 -2.29 11.11 -5.96
C GLY A 63 -2.16 10.43 -4.60
N TRP A 64 -3.06 9.52 -4.32
CA TRP A 64 -3.04 8.69 -3.12
C TRP A 64 -2.89 7.20 -3.49
N GLY A 65 -2.38 6.40 -2.57
CA GLY A 65 -2.21 4.97 -2.77
C GLY A 65 -2.02 4.24 -1.45
N MET A 66 -1.95 2.92 -1.51
CA MET A 66 -1.69 2.06 -0.37
C MET A 66 -0.19 1.76 -0.28
N LEU A 67 0.44 2.18 0.79
CA LEU A 67 1.84 1.90 1.08
C LEU A 67 1.97 0.92 2.26
N PRO A 68 2.96 0.03 2.24
CA PRO A 68 3.35 -0.69 3.45
C PRO A 68 3.73 0.28 4.56
N GLU A 69 3.41 -0.06 5.81
CA GLU A 69 3.72 0.77 6.97
C GLU A 69 5.21 1.10 7.07
N ALA A 70 6.09 0.11 6.83
CA ALA A 70 7.53 0.30 6.82
C ALA A 70 8.02 1.34 5.80
N GLN A 71 7.28 1.56 4.69
CA GLN A 71 7.63 2.56 3.68
C GLN A 71 7.00 3.93 3.96
N SER A 72 5.90 3.99 4.69
CA SER A 72 5.16 5.22 4.95
C SER A 72 5.54 5.90 6.27
N ALA A 73 6.03 5.14 7.25
CA ALA A 73 6.25 5.61 8.63
C ALA A 73 7.16 6.86 8.70
N GLU A 74 8.29 6.85 7.99
CA GLU A 74 9.21 7.99 7.97
C GLU A 74 8.56 9.23 7.32
N GLY A 75 7.87 9.05 6.20
CA GLY A 75 7.17 10.14 5.50
C GLY A 75 6.06 10.76 6.34
N ILE A 76 5.33 9.94 7.10
CA ILE A 76 4.29 10.39 8.04
C ILE A 76 4.93 11.16 9.20
N ALA A 77 5.97 10.61 9.83
CA ALA A 77 6.68 11.27 10.92
C ALA A 77 7.28 12.61 10.52
N ALA A 78 7.79 12.72 9.29
CA ALA A 78 8.35 13.94 8.72
C ALA A 78 7.28 14.91 8.15
N GLY A 79 6.01 14.56 8.16
CA GLY A 79 4.92 15.37 7.62
C GLY A 79 4.85 15.46 6.09
N ARG A 80 5.61 14.63 5.37
CA ARG A 80 5.54 14.51 3.91
C ARG A 80 4.34 13.70 3.44
N LEU A 81 3.91 12.74 4.24
CA LEU A 81 2.72 11.90 4.02
C LEU A 81 1.69 12.15 5.11
N ALA A 82 0.45 11.87 4.80
CA ALA A 82 -0.64 11.84 5.78
C ALA A 82 -1.56 10.66 5.50
N GLU A 83 -1.99 10.00 6.57
CA GLU A 83 -2.98 8.92 6.47
C GLU A 83 -4.35 9.48 6.11
N LEU A 84 -5.03 8.84 5.15
CA LEU A 84 -6.40 9.18 4.81
C LEU A 84 -7.40 8.73 5.90
N THR A 85 -7.11 7.60 6.52
CA THR A 85 -7.92 7.04 7.61
C THR A 85 -7.01 6.56 8.74
N PRO A 86 -6.66 7.42 9.69
CA PRO A 86 -5.85 7.02 10.83
C PRO A 86 -6.42 5.77 11.53
N SER A 87 -5.54 4.85 11.90
CA SER A 87 -5.88 3.59 12.59
C SER A 87 -6.68 2.56 11.79
N ARG A 88 -6.76 2.69 10.46
CA ARG A 88 -7.44 1.72 9.58
C ARG A 88 -6.50 1.15 8.54
N SER A 89 -5.48 0.44 8.98
CA SER A 89 -4.59 -0.31 8.08
C SER A 89 -5.28 -1.54 7.47
N LEU A 90 -4.77 -1.99 6.33
CA LEU A 90 -5.16 -3.25 5.71
C LEU A 90 -4.09 -4.29 6.04
N LYS A 91 -4.43 -5.29 6.85
CA LYS A 91 -3.52 -6.41 7.12
C LYS A 91 -3.54 -7.38 5.94
N LEU A 92 -2.35 -7.70 5.44
CA LEU A 92 -2.15 -8.64 4.35
C LEU A 92 -1.32 -9.81 4.84
N PRO A 93 -1.81 -11.06 4.73
CA PRO A 93 -0.99 -12.22 5.00
C PRO A 93 0.08 -12.35 3.92
N LEU A 94 1.34 -12.52 4.33
CA LEU A 94 2.44 -12.86 3.46
C LEU A 94 2.79 -14.33 3.63
N TYR A 95 3.12 -15.00 2.52
CA TYR A 95 3.44 -16.42 2.51
C TYR A 95 4.78 -16.62 1.83
N TRP A 96 5.72 -17.28 2.53
CA TRP A 96 6.93 -17.76 1.92
C TRP A 96 6.63 -19.05 1.15
N GLN A 97 6.95 -19.09 -0.13
CA GLN A 97 6.77 -20.24 -0.99
C GLN A 97 8.11 -20.66 -1.59
N ARG A 98 8.39 -21.95 -1.54
CA ARG A 98 9.59 -22.51 -2.14
C ARG A 98 9.26 -23.83 -2.82
N TRP A 99 10.13 -24.26 -3.72
CA TRP A 99 10.08 -25.59 -4.30
C TRP A 99 10.34 -26.63 -3.22
N ASN A 100 9.61 -27.76 -3.27
CA ASN A 100 9.81 -28.88 -2.37
C ASN A 100 11.02 -29.73 -2.83
N LEU A 101 12.21 -29.14 -2.77
CA LEU A 101 13.47 -29.78 -3.09
C LEU A 101 14.31 -29.91 -1.82
N HIS A 102 14.96 -31.05 -1.65
CA HIS A 102 15.96 -31.24 -0.62
C HIS A 102 17.23 -30.46 -0.98
N SER A 103 17.39 -29.30 -0.35
CA SER A 103 18.55 -28.44 -0.56
C SER A 103 18.90 -27.75 0.76
N PRO A 104 20.10 -28.04 1.34
CA PRO A 104 20.53 -27.37 2.58
C PRO A 104 20.56 -25.85 2.45
N VAL A 105 20.86 -25.33 1.26
CA VAL A 105 20.86 -23.88 0.98
C VAL A 105 19.44 -23.31 1.04
N LEU A 106 18.47 -23.98 0.42
CA LEU A 106 17.06 -23.55 0.47
C LEU A 106 16.48 -23.66 1.88
N ASP A 107 16.89 -24.66 2.64
CA ASP A 107 16.46 -24.85 4.03
C ASP A 107 17.01 -23.70 4.90
N ALA A 108 18.31 -23.39 4.79
CA ALA A 108 18.92 -22.26 5.51
C ALA A 108 18.29 -20.91 5.11
N LEU A 109 18.09 -20.67 3.81
CA LEU A 109 17.43 -19.45 3.34
C LEU A 109 16.01 -19.33 3.88
N SER A 110 15.24 -20.43 3.87
CA SER A 110 13.86 -20.42 4.39
C SER A 110 13.83 -20.09 5.88
N GLN A 111 14.76 -20.64 6.65
CA GLN A 111 14.87 -20.33 8.08
C GLN A 111 15.15 -18.83 8.30
N ILE A 112 16.09 -18.25 7.57
CA ILE A 112 16.41 -16.81 7.66
C ILE A 112 15.19 -15.96 7.29
N VAL A 113 14.51 -16.28 6.17
CA VAL A 113 13.32 -15.53 5.74
C VAL A 113 12.20 -15.61 6.77
N GLU A 114 11.98 -16.77 7.38
CA GLU A 114 10.97 -16.94 8.42
C GLU A 114 11.31 -16.19 9.71
N GLU A 115 12.58 -16.21 10.14
CA GLU A 115 13.06 -15.49 11.31
C GLU A 115 12.95 -13.98 11.12
N GLU A 116 13.48 -13.45 10.01
CA GLU A 116 13.41 -12.03 9.68
C GLU A 116 11.96 -11.57 9.43
N GLY A 117 11.16 -12.40 8.77
CA GLY A 117 9.75 -12.11 8.56
C GLY A 117 8.96 -11.99 9.86
N LYS A 118 9.21 -12.87 10.83
CA LYS A 118 8.59 -12.79 12.16
C LYS A 118 9.07 -11.57 12.95
N ALA A 119 10.32 -11.15 12.76
CA ALA A 119 10.87 -9.98 13.44
C ALA A 119 10.37 -8.65 12.83
N ALA A 120 10.18 -8.60 11.51
CA ALA A 120 9.84 -7.38 10.78
C ALA A 120 8.34 -7.17 10.55
N LEU A 121 7.54 -8.22 10.62
CA LEU A 121 6.10 -8.19 10.33
C LEU A 121 5.29 -8.46 11.59
N GLU A 122 4.11 -7.89 11.65
CA GLU A 122 3.16 -8.24 12.71
C GLU A 122 2.73 -9.71 12.59
N ALA A 123 2.72 -10.39 13.70
CA ALA A 123 2.19 -11.74 13.81
C ALA A 123 0.66 -11.78 13.60
#